data_839904507e3b1db972fa15133a36877d
#
_entry.id   839904507e3b1db972fa15133a36877d
#
_cell.length_a   1.000
_cell.length_b   1.000
_cell.length_c   1.000
_cell.angle_alpha   90.00
_cell.angle_beta   90.00
_cell.angle_gamma   90.00
#
_symmetry.space_group_name_H-M   'P 1'
#
loop_
_entity.id
_entity.type
_entity.pdbx_description
1 polymer ?
#
loop_
_entity_poly.entity_id
_entity_poly.type
_entity_poly.pdbx_seq_one_letter_code
_entity_poly.pdbx_strand_id
1 'polypeptide(L)'
;MSIELKLSRPSRVYRPGESVEGKIITTLTTPLSYHKILVTVTGAVNLQVRGGVAGVIESLYSAVKPLCIIKKSIEVASSAGKLAPGRTEIPFSFSLSSQENGNHGAFYETFHGGNISIQYLITADIMRGYLHKSLSATLEFIVESDKASLAGPPVSPESVRFYITQDTQKHQLLPELLTGRFRITGKILTECSLMDPIRGELVVEASAVPIRSIDVQLLRIESILAGERIIADTSVIQTTQIADGDVCKSLTLPIYVILPRLLVCPTVRAGPFLIEFQISIVISFQSTLSRLYPKSDLRTPRPWVSAYLLSQTIISVM
;
A
#
# COMPACT_ATOMS: atom_id res chain seq x y z
N MET A 1 27.59 -11.49 22.65
CA MET A 1 27.65 -12.15 21.35
C MET A 1 26.47 -11.65 20.52
N SER A 2 26.72 -11.00 19.38
CA SER A 2 25.68 -10.50 18.47
C SER A 2 26.01 -10.81 17.02
N ILE A 3 24.98 -10.92 16.20
CA ILE A 3 25.02 -11.00 14.75
C ILE A 3 24.13 -9.90 14.18
N GLU A 4 24.60 -9.21 13.16
CA GLU A 4 23.92 -8.13 12.48
C GLU A 4 24.12 -8.27 10.98
N LEU A 5 23.10 -7.86 10.20
CA LEU A 5 23.16 -7.73 8.74
C LEU A 5 23.25 -6.27 8.36
N LYS A 6 24.16 -5.95 7.44
CA LYS A 6 24.28 -4.61 6.88
C LYS A 6 24.35 -4.68 5.37
N LEU A 7 23.46 -3.97 4.68
CA LEU A 7 23.50 -3.84 3.24
C LEU A 7 24.42 -2.69 2.82
N SER A 8 24.99 -2.80 1.61
CA SER A 8 25.88 -1.78 1.06
C SER A 8 25.15 -0.47 0.80
N ARG A 9 23.86 -0.52 0.43
CA ARG A 9 22.99 0.66 0.26
C ARG A 9 22.29 1.01 1.58
N PRO A 10 22.51 2.20 2.13
CA PRO A 10 21.83 2.64 3.37
C PRO A 10 20.30 2.72 3.21
N SER A 11 19.79 3.08 2.03
CA SER A 11 18.37 3.14 1.71
C SER A 11 17.70 1.76 1.71
N ARG A 12 18.48 0.68 1.49
CA ARG A 12 18.02 -0.69 1.31
C ARG A 12 17.04 -0.88 0.14
N VAL A 13 17.04 0.04 -0.84
CA VAL A 13 16.15 0.01 -2.00
C VAL A 13 16.88 -0.62 -3.18
N TYR A 14 16.27 -1.62 -3.77
CA TYR A 14 16.78 -2.36 -4.92
C TYR A 14 15.71 -2.58 -5.97
N ARG A 15 16.14 -2.84 -7.20
CA ARG A 15 15.27 -3.14 -8.33
C ARG A 15 15.45 -4.59 -8.79
N PRO A 16 14.43 -5.20 -9.42
CA PRO A 16 14.59 -6.49 -10.06
C PRO A 16 15.78 -6.47 -11.04
N GLY A 17 16.58 -7.53 -11.00
CA GLY A 17 17.81 -7.65 -11.81
C GLY A 17 19.06 -7.04 -11.19
N GLU A 18 18.96 -6.20 -10.16
CA GLU A 18 20.14 -5.65 -9.47
C GLU A 18 20.83 -6.67 -8.57
N SER A 19 22.11 -6.41 -8.30
CA SER A 19 22.87 -7.14 -7.28
C SER A 19 22.65 -6.52 -5.92
N VAL A 20 22.30 -7.35 -4.95
CA VAL A 20 22.20 -6.99 -3.53
C VAL A 20 23.45 -7.44 -2.82
N GLU A 21 24.20 -6.47 -2.33
CA GLU A 21 25.46 -6.69 -1.62
C GLU A 21 25.34 -6.29 -0.17
N GLY A 22 26.05 -7.01 0.68
CA GLY A 22 26.05 -6.72 2.10
C GLY A 22 27.11 -7.51 2.86
N LYS A 23 27.05 -7.41 4.17
CA LYS A 23 27.94 -8.13 5.08
C LYS A 23 27.21 -8.57 6.33
N ILE A 24 27.62 -9.74 6.80
CA ILE A 24 27.26 -10.26 8.12
C ILE A 24 28.33 -9.72 9.08
N ILE A 25 27.91 -9.06 10.13
CA ILE A 25 28.79 -8.53 11.15
C ILE A 25 28.58 -9.35 12.42
N THR A 26 29.64 -9.97 12.92
CA THR A 26 29.59 -10.67 14.20
C THR A 26 30.46 -9.96 15.22
N THR A 27 29.97 -9.84 16.45
CA THR A 27 30.73 -9.34 17.59
C THR A 27 30.73 -10.41 18.68
N LEU A 28 31.89 -11.06 18.84
CA LEU A 28 32.06 -12.23 19.69
C LEU A 28 33.00 -11.94 20.84
N THR A 29 32.69 -12.43 22.04
CA THR A 29 33.56 -12.38 23.22
C THR A 29 34.47 -13.59 23.30
N THR A 30 34.04 -14.72 22.73
CA THR A 30 34.78 -15.99 22.70
C THR A 30 34.75 -16.55 21.29
N PRO A 31 35.73 -17.40 20.90
CA PRO A 31 35.72 -18.03 19.59
C PRO A 31 34.46 -18.85 19.35
N LEU A 32 33.90 -18.77 18.13
CA LEU A 32 32.66 -19.44 17.74
C LEU A 32 32.94 -20.45 16.65
N SER A 33 32.74 -21.73 16.93
CA SER A 33 32.78 -22.78 15.90
C SER A 33 31.47 -22.86 15.14
N TYR A 34 31.53 -23.00 13.82
CA TYR A 34 30.37 -23.14 12.95
C TYR A 34 30.58 -24.30 11.94
N HIS A 35 29.51 -24.86 11.46
CA HIS A 35 29.51 -25.83 10.36
C HIS A 35 29.33 -25.20 9.01
N LYS A 36 28.44 -24.18 8.96
CA LYS A 36 28.03 -23.54 7.72
C LYS A 36 27.55 -22.14 8.02
N ILE A 37 27.77 -21.22 7.09
CA ILE A 37 27.15 -19.88 7.10
C ILE A 37 26.31 -19.74 5.85
N LEU A 38 25.02 -19.51 6.06
CA LEU A 38 24.02 -19.43 5.00
C LEU A 38 23.36 -18.04 4.99
N VAL A 39 23.21 -17.48 3.81
CA VAL A 39 22.37 -16.29 3.59
C VAL A 39 21.16 -16.73 2.76
N THR A 40 19.97 -16.55 3.30
CA THR A 40 18.71 -16.87 2.62
C THR A 40 17.96 -15.59 2.29
N VAL A 41 17.57 -15.45 1.05
CA VAL A 41 16.70 -14.37 0.57
C VAL A 41 15.33 -14.95 0.35
N THR A 42 14.32 -14.30 0.91
CA THR A 42 12.92 -14.67 0.72
C THR A 42 12.11 -13.43 0.34
N GLY A 43 11.31 -13.56 -0.70
CA GLY A 43 10.27 -12.59 -1.05
C GLY A 43 8.93 -13.30 -1.04
N ALA A 44 7.96 -12.76 -0.33
CA ALA A 44 6.65 -13.39 -0.20
C ALA A 44 5.53 -12.37 -0.13
N VAL A 45 4.36 -12.76 -0.64
CA VAL A 45 3.09 -12.08 -0.40
C VAL A 45 2.37 -12.80 0.72
N ASN A 46 2.18 -12.11 1.84
CA ASN A 46 1.40 -12.57 2.97
C ASN A 46 -0.02 -12.03 2.84
N LEU A 47 -0.99 -12.93 2.86
CA LEU A 47 -2.40 -12.63 2.76
C LEU A 47 -3.06 -12.92 4.11
N GLN A 48 -3.68 -11.92 4.72
CA GLN A 48 -4.36 -12.03 6.00
C GLN A 48 -5.80 -11.55 5.84
N VAL A 49 -6.76 -12.41 6.10
CA VAL A 49 -8.16 -12.01 6.21
C VAL A 49 -8.43 -11.62 7.64
N ARG A 50 -8.60 -10.33 7.91
CA ARG A 50 -9.05 -9.86 9.22
C ARG A 50 -10.54 -10.19 9.33
N GLY A 51 -10.92 -11.09 10.24
CA GLY A 51 -12.29 -11.50 10.45
C GLY A 51 -13.18 -10.29 10.74
N GLY A 52 -14.18 -10.08 9.89
CA GLY A 52 -15.36 -9.29 10.25
C GLY A 52 -16.09 -9.96 11.40
N VAL A 53 -17.12 -9.31 11.92
CA VAL A 53 -17.95 -9.63 13.12
C VAL A 53 -18.45 -11.08 13.28
N ALA A 54 -18.12 -11.99 12.40
CA ALA A 54 -18.43 -13.41 12.47
C ALA A 54 -17.35 -14.17 13.26
N GLY A 55 -17.68 -14.49 14.44
CA GLY A 55 -17.11 -15.37 15.46
C GLY A 55 -15.74 -16.04 15.29
N VAL A 56 -15.13 -16.33 16.43
CA VAL A 56 -13.80 -16.95 16.65
C VAL A 56 -13.47 -18.18 15.77
N ILE A 57 -14.44 -18.80 15.13
CA ILE A 57 -14.27 -20.00 14.30
C ILE A 57 -13.72 -19.67 12.90
N GLU A 58 -14.02 -18.49 12.33
CA GLU A 58 -13.49 -18.10 11.02
C GLU A 58 -12.01 -17.66 11.05
N SER A 59 -11.49 -17.27 12.20
CA SER A 59 -10.08 -16.91 12.35
C SER A 59 -9.12 -18.10 12.12
N LEU A 60 -9.60 -19.32 12.23
CA LEU A 60 -8.81 -20.54 12.00
C LEU A 60 -8.70 -20.93 10.51
N TYR A 61 -9.58 -20.41 9.65
CA TYR A 61 -9.55 -20.68 8.21
C TYR A 61 -8.84 -19.58 7.39
N SER A 62 -8.36 -18.53 8.02
CA SER A 62 -7.93 -17.30 7.35
C SER A 62 -6.43 -17.19 7.02
N ALA A 63 -5.64 -18.20 7.31
CA ALA A 63 -4.25 -18.23 6.89
C ALA A 63 -4.13 -18.74 5.44
N VAL A 64 -4.33 -17.86 4.47
CA VAL A 64 -3.97 -18.18 3.09
C VAL A 64 -2.45 -18.39 3.04
N LYS A 65 -2.02 -19.52 2.47
CA LYS A 65 -0.59 -19.83 2.38
C LYS A 65 0.16 -18.68 1.70
N PRO A 66 1.27 -18.18 2.27
CA PRO A 66 2.06 -17.12 1.65
C PRO A 66 2.49 -17.50 0.24
N LEU A 67 2.37 -16.55 -0.69
CA LEU A 67 2.83 -16.74 -2.07
C LEU A 67 4.30 -16.42 -2.12
N CYS A 68 5.11 -17.41 -2.51
CA CYS A 68 6.55 -17.22 -2.67
C CYS A 68 6.83 -16.49 -3.98
N ILE A 69 7.49 -15.33 -3.91
CA ILE A 69 8.00 -14.57 -5.06
C ILE A 69 9.42 -15.06 -5.39
N ILE A 70 10.28 -15.10 -4.39
CA ILE A 70 11.67 -15.54 -4.50
C ILE A 70 12.10 -16.28 -3.23
N LYS A 71 12.84 -17.35 -3.40
CA LYS A 71 13.55 -18.02 -2.32
C LYS A 71 14.89 -18.51 -2.85
N LYS A 72 15.97 -17.88 -2.36
CA LYS A 72 17.35 -18.21 -2.77
C LYS A 72 18.22 -18.34 -1.53
N SER A 73 19.07 -19.36 -1.52
CA SER A 73 20.02 -19.60 -0.44
C SER A 73 21.44 -19.62 -0.99
N ILE A 74 22.34 -18.90 -0.33
CA ILE A 74 23.73 -18.74 -0.71
C ILE A 74 24.59 -19.24 0.45
N GLU A 75 25.49 -20.14 0.15
CA GLU A 75 26.49 -20.61 1.11
C GLU A 75 27.69 -19.66 1.10
N VAL A 76 27.79 -18.84 2.14
CA VAL A 76 28.92 -17.90 2.31
C VAL A 76 30.14 -18.65 2.85
N ALA A 77 29.92 -19.66 3.68
CA ALA A 77 30.93 -20.61 4.08
C ALA A 77 30.34 -22.03 4.11
N SER A 78 30.83 -22.90 3.23
CA SER A 78 30.34 -24.29 3.06
C SER A 78 31.05 -25.29 3.94
N SER A 79 32.22 -24.96 4.50
CA SER A 79 33.00 -25.82 5.37
C SER A 79 33.00 -25.34 6.83
N ALA A 80 33.13 -26.28 7.74
CA ALA A 80 33.27 -26.00 9.15
C ALA A 80 34.49 -25.11 9.42
N GLY A 81 34.30 -24.15 10.30
CA GLY A 81 35.32 -23.16 10.64
C GLY A 81 35.14 -22.58 12.02
N LYS A 82 35.97 -21.58 12.32
CA LYS A 82 35.96 -20.89 13.61
C LYS A 82 36.05 -19.39 13.39
N LEU A 83 35.12 -18.63 13.95
CA LEU A 83 35.17 -17.17 13.99
C LEU A 83 35.97 -16.76 15.24
N ALA A 84 36.91 -15.81 15.06
CA ALA A 84 37.71 -15.29 16.13
C ALA A 84 36.88 -14.38 17.06
N PRO A 85 37.33 -14.18 18.33
CA PRO A 85 36.78 -13.13 19.17
C PRO A 85 36.98 -11.76 18.53
N GLY A 86 36.09 -10.81 18.85
CA GLY A 86 36.11 -9.48 18.28
C GLY A 86 35.07 -9.32 17.20
N ARG A 87 35.27 -8.31 16.35
CA ARG A 87 34.39 -7.99 15.22
C ARG A 87 34.91 -8.66 13.95
N THR A 88 34.04 -9.45 13.32
CA THR A 88 34.31 -10.06 12.00
C THR A 88 33.24 -9.62 11.02
N GLU A 89 33.65 -9.30 9.79
CA GLU A 89 32.75 -8.92 8.70
C GLU A 89 32.89 -9.97 7.58
N ILE A 90 31.76 -10.57 7.18
CA ILE A 90 31.69 -11.61 6.15
C ILE A 90 30.84 -11.07 5.01
N PRO A 91 31.41 -10.78 3.82
CA PRO A 91 30.68 -10.25 2.70
C PRO A 91 29.79 -11.29 2.04
N PHE A 92 28.69 -10.85 1.46
CA PHE A 92 27.81 -11.63 0.59
C PHE A 92 27.28 -10.80 -0.55
N SER A 93 26.91 -11.43 -1.65
CA SER A 93 26.27 -10.83 -2.80
C SER A 93 25.32 -11.82 -3.46
N PHE A 94 24.20 -11.34 -3.97
CA PHE A 94 23.28 -12.14 -4.78
C PHE A 94 22.55 -11.25 -5.80
N SER A 95 22.16 -11.85 -6.93
CA SER A 95 21.31 -11.17 -7.92
C SER A 95 19.84 -11.36 -7.60
N LEU A 96 19.08 -10.26 -7.69
CA LEU A 96 17.63 -10.23 -7.51
C LEU A 96 16.93 -10.60 -8.84
N SER A 97 17.11 -11.84 -9.29
CA SER A 97 16.55 -12.34 -10.54
C SER A 97 15.60 -13.51 -10.31
N SER A 98 14.54 -13.60 -11.12
CA SER A 98 13.53 -14.67 -11.05
C SER A 98 13.90 -15.93 -11.84
N GLN A 99 15.08 -15.99 -12.49
CA GLN A 99 15.37 -16.98 -13.52
C GLN A 99 15.63 -18.41 -13.03
N GLU A 100 15.76 -18.68 -11.73
CA GLU A 100 16.21 -20.01 -11.26
C GLU A 100 15.08 -21.03 -10.97
N ASN A 101 13.80 -20.66 -10.97
CA ASN A 101 12.72 -21.58 -10.54
C ASN A 101 11.66 -21.90 -11.60
N GLY A 102 11.88 -21.60 -12.88
CA GLY A 102 10.94 -21.99 -13.96
C GLY A 102 9.57 -21.26 -13.91
N ASN A 103 9.25 -20.59 -12.84
CA ASN A 103 8.09 -19.73 -12.74
C ASN A 103 8.55 -18.29 -13.00
N HIS A 104 8.13 -17.71 -14.10
CA HIS A 104 8.27 -16.28 -14.39
C HIS A 104 7.39 -15.47 -13.43
N GLY A 105 7.65 -15.56 -12.11
CA GLY A 105 6.97 -14.77 -11.11
C GLY A 105 7.36 -13.30 -11.27
N ALA A 106 6.40 -12.45 -11.49
CA ALA A 106 6.63 -11.01 -11.47
C ALA A 106 7.11 -10.58 -10.08
N PHE A 107 8.13 -9.74 -10.02
CA PHE A 107 8.47 -9.03 -8.80
C PHE A 107 7.42 -7.95 -8.56
N TYR A 108 6.86 -7.93 -7.38
CA TYR A 108 5.98 -6.85 -6.91
C TYR A 108 6.77 -5.90 -6.04
N GLU A 109 6.39 -4.62 -6.01
CA GLU A 109 7.00 -3.67 -5.08
C GLU A 109 6.70 -4.05 -3.63
N THR A 110 7.64 -3.74 -2.73
CA THR A 110 7.42 -3.89 -1.29
C THR A 110 6.22 -3.08 -0.86
N PHE A 111 5.31 -3.71 -0.15
CA PHE A 111 4.06 -3.10 0.26
C PHE A 111 3.59 -3.64 1.62
N HIS A 112 3.13 -2.74 2.48
CA HIS A 112 2.59 -3.06 3.80
C HIS A 112 1.15 -2.54 3.90
N GLY A 113 0.19 -3.37 3.52
CA GLY A 113 -1.22 -3.09 3.62
C GLY A 113 -1.86 -3.60 4.91
N GLY A 114 -3.18 -3.50 4.97
CA GLY A 114 -3.97 -4.03 6.08
C GLY A 114 -4.13 -5.55 6.00
N ASN A 115 -4.42 -6.06 4.82
CA ASN A 115 -4.67 -7.47 4.55
C ASN A 115 -3.62 -8.11 3.65
N ILE A 116 -2.88 -7.31 2.88
CA ILE A 116 -1.85 -7.76 1.95
C ILE A 116 -0.51 -7.14 2.35
N SER A 117 0.52 -7.98 2.48
CA SER A 117 1.88 -7.52 2.74
C SER A 117 2.85 -8.23 1.78
N ILE A 118 3.66 -7.44 1.06
CA ILE A 118 4.69 -7.91 0.14
C ILE A 118 6.03 -7.55 0.76
N GLN A 119 6.77 -8.57 1.20
CA GLN A 119 7.99 -8.39 1.98
C GLN A 119 9.16 -9.15 1.36
N TYR A 120 10.34 -8.54 1.45
CA TYR A 120 11.60 -9.14 1.03
C TYR A 120 12.56 -9.14 2.22
N LEU A 121 13.00 -10.32 2.63
CA LEU A 121 13.83 -10.53 3.80
C LEU A 121 15.15 -11.21 3.41
N ILE A 122 16.22 -10.79 4.06
CA ILE A 122 17.51 -11.47 4.05
C ILE A 122 17.73 -12.01 5.46
N THR A 123 17.98 -13.32 5.55
CA THR A 123 18.31 -13.97 6.82
C THR A 123 19.71 -14.57 6.71
N ALA A 124 20.58 -14.22 7.64
CA ALA A 124 21.88 -14.86 7.79
C ALA A 124 21.83 -15.82 8.96
N ASP A 125 22.20 -17.06 8.70
CA ASP A 125 22.27 -18.15 9.68
C ASP A 125 23.69 -18.66 9.82
N ILE A 126 24.26 -18.57 11.02
CA ILE A 126 25.50 -19.23 11.39
C ILE A 126 25.12 -20.55 12.09
N MET A 127 25.19 -21.63 11.34
CA MET A 127 24.83 -22.97 11.80
C MET A 127 25.93 -23.54 12.67
N ARG A 128 25.59 -23.94 13.88
CA ARG A 128 26.50 -24.52 14.87
C ARG A 128 26.19 -25.99 15.02
N GLY A 129 27.10 -26.74 15.63
CA GLY A 129 26.88 -28.16 15.88
C GLY A 129 25.63 -28.50 16.67
N TYR A 130 25.25 -29.73 16.67
CA TYR A 130 23.96 -30.27 17.17
C TYR A 130 23.56 -29.81 18.58
N LEU A 131 24.53 -29.46 19.44
CA LEU A 131 24.30 -29.06 20.82
C LEU A 131 24.14 -27.55 20.99
N HIS A 132 24.24 -26.77 19.93
CA HIS A 132 24.27 -25.31 20.02
C HIS A 132 23.22 -24.65 19.11
N LYS A 133 22.44 -23.74 19.67
CA LYS A 133 21.50 -22.94 18.89
C LYS A 133 22.25 -22.10 17.83
N SER A 134 21.79 -22.16 16.59
CA SER A 134 22.27 -21.30 15.51
C SER A 134 22.09 -19.81 15.85
N LEU A 135 22.97 -18.97 15.33
CA LEU A 135 22.80 -17.53 15.38
C LEU A 135 22.16 -17.08 14.11
N SER A 136 21.09 -16.29 14.24
CA SER A 136 20.34 -15.79 13.10
C SER A 136 20.12 -14.29 13.21
N ALA A 137 20.21 -13.60 12.08
CA ALA A 137 19.79 -12.20 11.93
C ALA A 137 18.98 -12.05 10.67
N THR A 138 17.90 -11.27 10.75
CA THR A 138 17.02 -11.00 9.60
C THR A 138 16.94 -9.50 9.37
N LEU A 139 16.97 -9.09 8.10
CA LEU A 139 16.87 -7.72 7.66
C LEU A 139 15.90 -7.62 6.50
N GLU A 140 14.98 -6.67 6.56
CA GLU A 140 14.11 -6.34 5.44
C GLU A 140 14.81 -5.37 4.49
N PHE A 141 14.60 -5.58 3.18
CA PHE A 141 14.97 -4.64 2.14
C PHE A 141 13.76 -4.33 1.24
N ILE A 142 13.84 -3.23 0.54
CA ILE A 142 12.75 -2.68 -0.26
C ILE A 142 13.03 -3.02 -1.73
N VAL A 143 12.02 -3.56 -2.40
CA VAL A 143 12.01 -3.75 -3.86
C VAL A 143 11.08 -2.72 -4.47
N GLU A 144 11.61 -1.93 -5.42
CA GLU A 144 10.85 -0.99 -6.23
C GLU A 144 10.93 -1.41 -7.69
N SER A 145 9.85 -1.21 -8.44
CA SER A 145 9.83 -1.44 -9.89
C SER A 145 10.75 -0.45 -10.60
N ASP A 146 11.35 -0.88 -11.69
CA ASP A 146 12.06 0.04 -12.57
C ASP A 146 11.03 0.78 -13.43
N LYS A 147 11.12 2.12 -13.47
CA LYS A 147 10.29 2.93 -14.35
C LYS A 147 10.38 2.50 -15.83
N ALA A 148 11.53 1.96 -16.23
CA ALA A 148 11.75 1.49 -17.59
C ALA A 148 11.07 0.13 -17.89
N SER A 149 10.88 -0.72 -16.89
CA SER A 149 10.21 -2.02 -17.05
C SER A 149 8.67 -1.90 -17.05
N LEU A 150 8.15 -0.78 -16.54
CA LEU A 150 6.74 -0.40 -16.61
C LEU A 150 6.37 0.27 -17.94
N ALA A 151 7.35 0.47 -18.84
CA ALA A 151 7.14 0.98 -20.19
C ALA A 151 6.45 -0.08 -21.08
N GLY A 152 5.22 -0.43 -20.75
CA GLY A 152 4.23 -0.72 -21.76
C GLY A 152 4.14 0.50 -22.71
N PRO A 153 3.54 0.38 -23.90
CA PRO A 153 3.33 1.52 -24.76
C PRO A 153 2.69 2.63 -23.93
N PRO A 154 3.15 3.90 -24.06
CA PRO A 154 2.63 5.00 -23.26
C PRO A 154 1.12 5.04 -23.48
N VAL A 155 0.39 4.53 -22.50
CA VAL A 155 -1.07 4.63 -22.52
C VAL A 155 -1.33 6.10 -22.23
N SER A 156 -1.94 6.79 -23.17
CA SER A 156 -2.34 8.17 -22.94
C SER A 156 -3.29 8.17 -21.75
N PRO A 157 -3.02 8.93 -20.69
CA PRO A 157 -3.88 8.91 -19.51
C PRO A 157 -5.29 9.25 -19.91
N GLU A 158 -6.22 8.32 -19.70
CA GLU A 158 -7.61 8.52 -20.05
C GLU A 158 -8.24 9.51 -19.09
N SER A 159 -8.85 10.56 -19.64
CA SER A 159 -9.59 11.53 -18.85
C SER A 159 -11.04 11.11 -18.77
N VAL A 160 -11.47 10.69 -17.59
CA VAL A 160 -12.87 10.34 -17.33
C VAL A 160 -13.64 11.56 -16.83
N ARG A 161 -14.77 11.83 -17.48
CA ARG A 161 -15.75 12.82 -17.03
C ARG A 161 -16.73 12.16 -16.08
N PHE A 162 -17.02 12.82 -14.97
CA PHE A 162 -17.98 12.36 -13.97
C PHE A 162 -19.05 13.40 -13.68
N TYR A 163 -20.20 12.92 -13.22
CA TYR A 163 -21.33 13.73 -12.79
C TYR A 163 -21.75 13.29 -11.40
N ILE A 164 -22.00 14.26 -10.52
CA ILE A 164 -22.53 14.02 -9.20
C ILE A 164 -23.85 14.79 -9.11
N THR A 165 -24.94 14.06 -9.03
CA THR A 165 -26.30 14.58 -8.91
C THR A 165 -27.06 13.79 -7.85
N GLN A 166 -28.24 14.21 -7.48
CA GLN A 166 -29.10 13.48 -6.56
C GLN A 166 -29.34 12.02 -7.01
N ASP A 167 -29.51 11.81 -8.32
CA ASP A 167 -29.87 10.52 -8.90
C ASP A 167 -28.68 9.54 -8.92
N THR A 168 -27.46 10.03 -8.80
CA THR A 168 -26.25 9.20 -8.75
C THR A 168 -25.94 8.70 -7.34
N GLN A 169 -26.73 9.09 -6.33
CA GLN A 169 -26.47 8.77 -4.94
C GLN A 169 -27.20 7.52 -4.49
N LYS A 170 -26.47 6.66 -3.75
CA LYS A 170 -27.02 5.43 -3.16
C LYS A 170 -27.50 5.60 -1.72
N HIS A 171 -27.15 6.73 -1.09
CA HIS A 171 -27.49 7.00 0.31
C HIS A 171 -28.67 7.95 0.43
N GLN A 172 -29.36 7.89 1.58
CA GLN A 172 -30.44 8.80 1.90
C GLN A 172 -29.92 10.23 1.93
N LEU A 173 -30.48 11.09 1.07
CA LEU A 173 -30.15 12.50 1.01
C LEU A 173 -30.97 13.28 2.03
N LEU A 174 -30.46 14.47 2.40
CA LEU A 174 -31.24 15.46 3.13
C LEU A 174 -32.50 15.83 2.35
N PRO A 175 -33.65 16.06 3.03
CA PRO A 175 -34.90 16.50 2.36
C PRO A 175 -34.71 17.71 1.44
N GLU A 176 -33.87 18.66 1.86
CA GLU A 176 -33.57 19.86 1.07
C GLU A 176 -32.82 19.52 -0.23
N LEU A 177 -32.01 18.44 -0.26
CA LEU A 177 -31.32 17.95 -1.45
C LEU A 177 -32.24 17.12 -2.34
N LEU A 178 -33.28 16.48 -1.79
CA LEU A 178 -34.28 15.77 -2.55
C LEU A 178 -35.20 16.70 -3.36
N THR A 179 -35.55 17.84 -2.77
CA THR A 179 -36.40 18.85 -3.41
C THR A 179 -35.60 19.86 -4.22
N GLY A 180 -34.37 20.15 -3.79
CA GLY A 180 -33.46 21.08 -4.45
C GLY A 180 -32.45 20.33 -5.34
N ARG A 181 -32.28 20.84 -6.55
CA ARG A 181 -31.30 20.24 -7.47
C ARG A 181 -29.86 20.57 -7.08
N PHE A 182 -28.95 19.62 -7.17
CA PHE A 182 -27.51 19.89 -7.21
C PHE A 182 -26.88 19.16 -8.39
N ARG A 183 -25.85 19.76 -8.96
CA ARG A 183 -25.09 19.20 -10.05
C ARG A 183 -23.65 19.63 -9.96
N ILE A 184 -22.78 18.68 -9.91
CA ILE A 184 -21.33 18.85 -9.94
C ILE A 184 -20.79 18.01 -11.08
N THR A 185 -19.97 18.61 -11.91
CA THR A 185 -19.30 17.95 -13.03
C THR A 185 -17.81 18.03 -12.84
N GLY A 186 -17.10 17.09 -13.41
CA GLY A 186 -15.64 17.13 -13.36
C GLY A 186 -15.01 16.16 -14.32
N LYS A 187 -13.70 16.24 -14.37
CA LYS A 187 -12.86 15.28 -15.08
C LYS A 187 -11.63 14.95 -14.24
N ILE A 188 -11.17 13.72 -14.33
CA ILE A 188 -10.00 13.23 -13.63
C ILE A 188 -9.22 12.27 -14.52
N LEU A 189 -7.89 12.28 -14.40
CA LEU A 189 -7.04 11.30 -15.05
C LEU A 189 -7.12 9.97 -14.31
N THR A 190 -7.32 8.86 -15.05
CA THR A 190 -7.45 7.51 -14.48
C THR A 190 -6.12 6.79 -14.32
N GLU A 191 -5.07 7.34 -14.90
CA GLU A 191 -3.72 6.81 -14.79
C GLU A 191 -2.77 7.88 -14.24
N CYS A 192 -1.95 7.48 -13.29
CA CYS A 192 -0.92 8.34 -12.75
C CYS A 192 0.31 7.50 -12.36
N SER A 193 1.48 8.10 -12.50
CA SER A 193 2.71 7.55 -11.95
C SER A 193 2.75 7.75 -10.43
N LEU A 194 3.39 6.84 -9.69
CA LEU A 194 3.63 6.99 -8.24
C LEU A 194 4.33 8.31 -7.88
N MET A 195 5.05 8.90 -8.82
CA MET A 195 5.82 10.13 -8.61
C MET A 195 5.05 11.39 -9.02
N ASP A 196 3.91 11.22 -9.66
CA ASP A 196 3.09 12.32 -10.16
C ASP A 196 1.82 12.48 -9.30
N PRO A 197 1.31 13.70 -9.13
CA PRO A 197 0.05 13.90 -8.46
C PRO A 197 -1.13 13.45 -9.34
N ILE A 198 -2.18 12.99 -8.71
CA ILE A 198 -3.46 12.79 -9.38
C ILE A 198 -4.02 14.17 -9.74
N ARG A 199 -4.36 14.37 -11.00
CA ARG A 199 -4.83 15.65 -11.55
C ARG A 199 -6.25 15.54 -12.09
N GLY A 200 -7.01 16.58 -11.86
CA GLY A 200 -8.37 16.70 -12.36
C GLY A 200 -8.92 18.08 -12.09
N GLU A 201 -10.19 18.25 -12.39
CA GLU A 201 -10.95 19.46 -12.09
C GLU A 201 -12.41 19.12 -11.83
N LEU A 202 -13.08 19.94 -11.07
CA LEU A 202 -14.52 19.89 -10.87
C LEU A 202 -15.14 21.29 -10.85
N VAL A 203 -16.43 21.34 -11.19
CA VAL A 203 -17.24 22.56 -11.21
C VAL A 203 -18.55 22.28 -10.51
N VAL A 204 -18.93 23.14 -9.57
CA VAL A 204 -20.27 23.16 -8.99
C VAL A 204 -21.17 23.97 -9.91
N GLU A 205 -21.98 23.29 -10.73
CA GLU A 205 -22.90 23.95 -11.65
C GLU A 205 -24.15 24.50 -10.94
N ALA A 206 -24.70 23.69 -10.04
CA ALA A 206 -25.87 24.05 -9.26
C ALA A 206 -25.83 23.39 -7.89
N SER A 207 -26.34 24.07 -6.88
CA SER A 207 -26.63 23.50 -5.57
C SER A 207 -27.74 24.34 -4.90
N ALA A 208 -28.82 23.69 -4.49
CA ALA A 208 -29.91 24.32 -3.73
C ALA A 208 -29.50 24.54 -2.27
N VAL A 209 -28.59 23.72 -1.75
CA VAL A 209 -28.05 23.82 -0.39
C VAL A 209 -26.61 24.32 -0.48
N PRO A 210 -26.17 25.27 0.36
CA PRO A 210 -24.77 25.69 0.36
C PRO A 210 -23.83 24.53 0.63
N ILE A 211 -22.77 24.45 -0.16
CA ILE A 211 -21.69 23.45 0.03
C ILE A 211 -20.71 24.03 1.03
N ARG A 212 -20.44 23.26 2.07
CA ARG A 212 -19.49 23.62 3.12
C ARG A 212 -18.05 23.23 2.77
N SER A 213 -17.85 22.00 2.31
CA SER A 213 -16.53 21.54 1.89
C SER A 213 -16.64 20.53 0.78
N ILE A 214 -15.55 20.42 0.02
CA ILE A 214 -15.32 19.37 -0.95
C ILE A 214 -13.97 18.75 -0.64
N ASP A 215 -13.99 17.47 -0.35
CA ASP A 215 -12.82 16.68 0.00
C ASP A 215 -12.60 15.58 -1.04
N VAL A 216 -11.36 15.35 -1.42
CA VAL A 216 -10.94 14.24 -2.27
C VAL A 216 -10.24 13.21 -1.41
N GLN A 217 -10.78 12.01 -1.37
CA GLN A 217 -10.21 10.88 -0.64
C GLN A 217 -9.55 9.91 -1.60
N LEU A 218 -8.33 9.53 -1.29
CA LEU A 218 -7.64 8.41 -1.92
C LEU A 218 -7.92 7.15 -1.10
N LEU A 219 -8.60 6.21 -1.74
CA LEU A 219 -8.96 4.92 -1.16
C LEU A 219 -8.02 3.84 -1.70
N ARG A 220 -7.64 2.91 -0.84
CA ARG A 220 -6.94 1.69 -1.20
C ARG A 220 -7.87 0.51 -0.98
N ILE A 221 -7.99 -0.35 -1.98
CA ILE A 221 -8.81 -1.56 -1.95
C ILE A 221 -7.87 -2.74 -2.04
N GLU A 222 -7.90 -3.57 -1.00
CA GLU A 222 -7.15 -4.81 -0.92
C GLU A 222 -8.15 -5.97 -1.04
N SER A 223 -8.08 -6.73 -2.13
CA SER A 223 -8.97 -7.86 -2.38
C SER A 223 -8.19 -9.17 -2.39
N ILE A 224 -8.71 -10.17 -1.71
CA ILE A 224 -8.11 -11.51 -1.59
C ILE A 224 -9.13 -12.54 -2.05
N LEU A 225 -8.70 -13.45 -2.92
CA LEU A 225 -9.48 -14.61 -3.32
C LEU A 225 -9.26 -15.74 -2.30
N ALA A 226 -10.25 -15.97 -1.45
CA ALA A 226 -10.26 -17.04 -0.46
C ALA A 226 -11.23 -18.16 -0.92
N GLY A 227 -10.69 -19.18 -1.57
CA GLY A 227 -11.51 -20.20 -2.24
C GLY A 227 -12.29 -19.58 -3.41
N GLU A 228 -13.63 -19.65 -3.34
CA GLU A 228 -14.53 -19.06 -4.34
C GLU A 228 -15.02 -17.65 -3.98
N ARG A 229 -14.60 -17.10 -2.85
CA ARG A 229 -15.05 -15.80 -2.35
C ARG A 229 -13.96 -14.75 -2.49
N ILE A 230 -14.36 -13.55 -2.92
CA ILE A 230 -13.52 -12.36 -2.90
C ILE A 230 -13.81 -11.60 -1.61
N ILE A 231 -12.77 -11.40 -0.81
CA ILE A 231 -12.83 -10.59 0.41
C ILE A 231 -12.09 -9.30 0.10
N ALA A 232 -12.81 -8.19 0.11
CA ALA A 232 -12.27 -6.87 -0.16
C ALA A 232 -12.35 -5.99 1.08
N ASP A 233 -11.28 -5.27 1.36
CA ASP A 233 -11.20 -4.25 2.40
C ASP A 233 -10.82 -2.92 1.78
N THR A 234 -11.48 -1.84 2.22
CA THR A 234 -11.26 -0.49 1.71
C THR A 234 -10.78 0.42 2.82
N SER A 235 -9.64 1.04 2.61
CA SER A 235 -9.03 1.96 3.56
C SER A 235 -8.88 3.35 2.95
N VAL A 236 -9.26 4.39 3.69
CA VAL A 236 -8.93 5.78 3.33
C VAL A 236 -7.48 6.02 3.72
N ILE A 237 -6.62 6.25 2.74
CA ILE A 237 -5.19 6.47 2.98
C ILE A 237 -4.80 7.95 2.99
N GLN A 238 -5.62 8.79 2.37
CA GLN A 238 -5.42 10.23 2.36
C GLN A 238 -6.73 10.96 2.12
N THR A 239 -6.91 12.11 2.76
CA THR A 239 -7.98 13.08 2.47
C THR A 239 -7.35 14.43 2.17
N THR A 240 -7.68 15.00 1.02
CA THR A 240 -7.23 16.32 0.58
C THR A 240 -8.46 17.22 0.43
N GLN A 241 -8.56 18.27 1.22
CA GLN A 241 -9.61 19.26 1.09
C GLN A 241 -9.28 20.21 -0.05
N ILE A 242 -10.19 20.32 -1.03
CA ILE A 242 -10.02 21.19 -2.20
C ILE A 242 -10.86 22.45 -2.15
N ALA A 243 -11.90 22.47 -1.29
CA ALA A 243 -12.70 23.65 -1.02
C ALA A 243 -13.24 23.61 0.42
N ASP A 244 -13.27 24.79 1.08
CA ASP A 244 -13.85 25.00 2.40
C ASP A 244 -14.59 26.34 2.43
N GLY A 245 -15.74 26.38 3.12
CA GLY A 245 -16.59 27.57 3.22
C GLY A 245 -17.59 27.70 2.08
N ASP A 246 -17.88 28.94 1.69
CA ASP A 246 -18.85 29.25 0.63
C ASP A 246 -18.29 28.91 -0.75
N VAL A 247 -18.52 27.68 -1.20
CA VAL A 247 -18.04 27.20 -2.49
C VAL A 247 -18.80 27.90 -3.62
N CYS A 248 -18.07 28.67 -4.42
CA CYS A 248 -18.65 29.42 -5.54
C CYS A 248 -19.14 28.49 -6.65
N LYS A 249 -20.31 28.82 -7.22
CA LYS A 249 -20.85 28.15 -8.39
C LYS A 249 -20.07 28.58 -9.64
N SER A 250 -20.01 27.69 -10.62
CA SER A 250 -19.39 27.92 -11.94
C SER A 250 -17.88 28.24 -11.89
N LEU A 251 -17.23 28.03 -10.75
CA LEU A 251 -15.78 28.13 -10.62
C LEU A 251 -15.15 26.75 -10.81
N THR A 252 -14.12 26.69 -11.65
CA THR A 252 -13.34 25.46 -11.81
C THR A 252 -12.41 25.30 -10.63
N LEU A 253 -12.59 24.23 -9.86
CA LEU A 253 -11.75 23.84 -8.75
C LEU A 253 -10.77 22.76 -9.19
N PRO A 254 -9.45 22.95 -9.02
CA PRO A 254 -8.48 21.94 -9.38
C PRO A 254 -8.49 20.77 -8.39
N ILE A 255 -8.39 19.56 -8.91
CA ILE A 255 -8.07 18.37 -8.14
C ILE A 255 -6.57 18.14 -8.27
N TYR A 256 -5.88 18.14 -7.13
CA TYR A 256 -4.45 17.91 -7.06
C TYR A 256 -4.12 17.12 -5.81
N VAL A 257 -3.89 15.82 -5.96
CA VAL A 257 -3.63 14.92 -4.85
C VAL A 257 -2.24 14.30 -4.99
N ILE A 258 -1.36 14.64 -4.06
CA ILE A 258 -0.02 14.03 -4.00
C ILE A 258 -0.16 12.64 -3.39
N LEU A 259 0.43 11.64 -4.05
CA LEU A 259 0.40 10.27 -3.56
C LEU A 259 1.34 10.09 -2.36
N PRO A 260 0.87 9.54 -1.23
CA PRO A 260 1.70 9.26 -0.07
C PRO A 260 2.59 8.03 -0.33
N ARG A 261 3.82 8.24 -0.77
CA ARG A 261 4.74 7.23 -1.31
C ARG A 261 4.88 5.95 -0.45
N LEU A 262 4.80 6.06 0.87
CA LEU A 262 4.91 4.92 1.78
C LEU A 262 3.61 4.10 1.91
N LEU A 263 2.47 4.63 1.45
CA LEU A 263 1.15 4.03 1.60
C LEU A 263 0.56 3.53 0.27
N VAL A 264 1.24 3.80 -0.83
CA VAL A 264 0.83 3.42 -2.19
C VAL A 264 1.89 2.54 -2.85
N CYS A 265 1.44 1.70 -3.77
CA CYS A 265 2.27 0.90 -4.67
C CYS A 265 1.64 0.94 -6.07
N PRO A 266 2.30 0.44 -7.11
CA PRO A 266 1.63 0.20 -8.38
C PRO A 266 0.38 -0.66 -8.19
N THR A 267 -0.63 -0.45 -9.04
CA THR A 267 -1.81 -1.33 -9.08
C THR A 267 -1.37 -2.76 -9.39
N VAL A 268 -1.68 -3.70 -8.50
CA VAL A 268 -1.32 -5.10 -8.65
C VAL A 268 -2.57 -5.92 -8.95
N ARG A 269 -2.54 -6.66 -10.05
CA ARG A 269 -3.59 -7.64 -10.43
C ARG A 269 -2.95 -9.00 -10.54
N ALA A 270 -2.92 -9.74 -9.44
CA ALA A 270 -2.45 -11.12 -9.38
C ALA A 270 -3.64 -12.05 -9.19
N GLY A 271 -3.53 -13.31 -9.63
CA GLY A 271 -4.65 -14.25 -9.54
C GLY A 271 -5.32 -14.33 -8.17
N PRO A 272 -4.57 -14.49 -7.06
CA PRO A 272 -5.15 -14.65 -5.72
C PRO A 272 -5.35 -13.34 -4.95
N PHE A 273 -4.81 -12.21 -5.42
CA PHE A 273 -4.96 -10.91 -4.74
C PHE A 273 -4.93 -9.73 -5.70
N LEU A 274 -5.51 -8.63 -5.24
CA LEU A 274 -5.63 -7.40 -6.00
C LEU A 274 -5.40 -6.21 -5.07
N ILE A 275 -4.58 -5.24 -5.50
CA ILE A 275 -4.40 -3.95 -4.84
C ILE A 275 -4.77 -2.87 -5.85
N GLU A 276 -5.81 -2.13 -5.55
CA GLU A 276 -6.33 -1.06 -6.40
C GLU A 276 -6.47 0.23 -5.61
N PHE A 277 -6.50 1.34 -6.34
CA PHE A 277 -6.73 2.66 -5.78
C PHE A 277 -7.95 3.30 -6.41
N GLN A 278 -8.71 4.04 -5.60
CA GLN A 278 -9.90 4.77 -6.03
C GLN A 278 -9.86 6.20 -5.50
N ILE A 279 -10.41 7.11 -6.28
CA ILE A 279 -10.72 8.46 -5.80
C ILE A 279 -12.20 8.54 -5.45
N SER A 280 -12.46 9.03 -4.25
CA SER A 280 -13.79 9.37 -3.76
C SER A 280 -13.86 10.87 -3.53
N ILE A 281 -14.91 11.50 -4.07
CA ILE A 281 -15.20 12.92 -3.85
C ILE A 281 -16.30 13.00 -2.80
N VAL A 282 -15.99 13.66 -1.68
CA VAL A 282 -16.91 13.85 -0.54
C VAL A 282 -17.34 15.28 -0.50
N ILE A 283 -18.64 15.51 -0.58
CA ILE A 283 -19.22 16.85 -0.55
C ILE A 283 -20.03 17.00 0.74
N SER A 284 -19.66 17.99 1.53
CA SER A 284 -20.36 18.31 2.77
C SER A 284 -21.27 19.52 2.55
N PHE A 285 -22.55 19.38 2.87
CA PHE A 285 -23.52 20.44 2.76
C PHE A 285 -23.79 21.09 4.12
N GLN A 286 -24.17 22.37 4.11
CA GLN A 286 -24.66 23.07 5.32
C GLN A 286 -26.10 22.61 5.61
N SER A 287 -26.31 21.91 6.73
CA SER A 287 -27.67 21.61 7.19
C SER A 287 -28.18 22.69 8.15
N THR A 288 -29.51 22.82 8.24
CA THR A 288 -30.18 23.69 9.25
C THR A 288 -29.77 23.29 10.67
N LEU A 289 -29.56 22.01 10.93
CA LEU A 289 -29.09 21.50 12.21
C LEU A 289 -27.66 21.97 12.54
N SER A 290 -26.77 22.10 11.55
CA SER A 290 -25.41 22.62 11.77
C SER A 290 -25.38 24.11 12.13
N ARG A 291 -26.42 24.85 11.82
CA ARG A 291 -26.57 26.27 12.23
C ARG A 291 -27.04 26.42 13.68
N LEU A 292 -27.82 25.45 14.17
CA LEU A 292 -28.31 25.43 15.55
C LEU A 292 -27.23 25.03 16.57
N TYR A 293 -26.19 24.32 16.14
CA TYR A 293 -25.09 23.89 16.98
C TYR A 293 -23.75 24.43 16.46
N PRO A 294 -23.41 25.69 16.81
CA PRO A 294 -22.15 26.28 16.38
C PRO A 294 -20.94 25.53 17.00
N LYS A 295 -19.79 25.63 16.34
CA LYS A 295 -18.53 24.92 16.63
C LYS A 295 -17.98 25.00 18.07
N SER A 296 -18.57 25.83 18.95
CA SER A 296 -18.06 26.12 20.28
C SER A 296 -18.33 25.05 21.34
N ASP A 297 -19.22 24.10 21.08
CA ASP A 297 -19.52 23.03 22.05
C ASP A 297 -18.86 21.70 21.63
N LEU A 298 -17.68 21.43 22.22
CA LEU A 298 -16.89 20.22 21.98
C LEU A 298 -17.49 18.94 22.60
N ARG A 299 -18.58 19.05 23.36
CA ARG A 299 -19.15 17.95 24.15
C ARG A 299 -20.34 17.25 23.51
N THR A 300 -20.95 17.83 22.51
CA THR A 300 -22.07 17.22 21.79
C THR A 300 -21.57 16.49 20.54
N PRO A 301 -21.99 15.23 20.31
CA PRO A 301 -21.69 14.55 19.04
C PRO A 301 -22.33 15.40 17.93
N ARG A 302 -21.49 15.91 17.05
CA ARG A 302 -21.90 16.79 15.95
C ARG A 302 -22.83 16.01 15.03
N PRO A 303 -24.07 16.45 14.80
CA PRO A 303 -24.91 15.87 13.77
C PRO A 303 -24.38 16.32 12.40
N TRP A 304 -23.29 15.69 11.97
CA TRP A 304 -22.77 15.85 10.62
C TRP A 304 -23.65 14.99 9.73
N VAL A 305 -24.57 15.60 9.03
CA VAL A 305 -25.16 14.97 7.88
C VAL A 305 -24.19 15.18 6.72
N SER A 306 -23.16 14.37 6.71
CA SER A 306 -22.30 14.21 5.54
C SER A 306 -23.09 13.39 4.55
N ALA A 307 -23.65 14.03 3.54
CA ALA A 307 -24.08 13.32 2.36
C ALA A 307 -22.80 12.86 1.66
N TYR A 308 -22.42 11.59 1.85
CA TYR A 308 -21.31 10.98 1.12
C TYR A 308 -21.74 10.81 -0.33
N LEU A 309 -21.29 11.68 -1.17
CA LEU A 309 -21.52 11.63 -2.60
C LEU A 309 -20.32 10.97 -3.24
N LEU A 310 -20.43 9.66 -3.44
CA LEU A 310 -19.35 8.86 -4.00
C LEU A 310 -19.44 8.88 -5.53
N SER A 311 -18.59 9.65 -6.18
CA SER A 311 -18.13 9.27 -7.50
C SER A 311 -16.85 8.45 -7.29
N GLN A 312 -16.96 7.14 -7.47
CA GLN A 312 -15.81 6.24 -7.37
C GLN A 312 -15.20 6.10 -8.76
N THR A 313 -14.05 6.66 -8.96
CA THR A 313 -13.25 6.44 -10.17
C THR A 313 -12.06 5.57 -9.79
N ILE A 314 -11.95 4.40 -10.42
CA ILE A 314 -10.78 3.52 -10.27
C ILE A 314 -9.61 4.22 -10.95
N ILE A 315 -8.51 4.35 -10.22
CA ILE A 315 -7.26 4.93 -10.71
C ILE A 315 -6.23 3.82 -10.80
N SER A 316 -5.63 3.68 -11.98
CA SER A 316 -4.47 2.84 -12.17
C SER A 316 -3.23 3.63 -11.75
N VAL A 317 -2.51 3.12 -10.77
CA VAL A 317 -1.21 3.68 -10.32
C VAL A 317 -0.12 2.84 -10.96
N MET A 318 0.78 3.49 -11.72
CA MET A 318 1.92 2.87 -12.38
C MET A 318 3.24 3.27 -11.72
#